data_839521dd23c7623196945b87c642439b
#
_entry.id   839521dd23c7623196945b87c642439b
#
_cell.length_a   1.000
_cell.length_b   1.000
_cell.length_c   1.000
_cell.angle_alpha   90.00
_cell.angle_beta   90.00
_cell.angle_gamma   90.00
#
_symmetry.space_group_name_H-M   'P 1'
#
loop_
_entity.id
_entity.type
_entity.pdbx_description
1 polymer ?
#
loop_
_entity_poly.entity_id
_entity_poly.type
_entity_poly.pdbx_seq_one_letter_code
_entity_poly.pdbx_strand_id
1 'polypeptide(L)'
;MTRERMDRMKTYSITDTGALREMNQDYFFASDDPVGNLPNLYIVADGMGGHKAGDYASRYTTQRMVASVSRSPGEEPVTILQEAITTANKLLIEEAAEDETKRGMGTTLVAATILDGKLYVANIGDSRLYVI
;
A
#
# COMPACT_ATOMS: atom_id res chain seq x y z
N MET A 1 18.85 -5.03 -6.14
CA MET A 1 18.55 -5.69 -4.86
C MET A 1 18.34 -7.18 -5.09
N THR A 2 18.89 -7.99 -4.24
CA THR A 2 18.77 -9.45 -4.37
C THR A 2 17.48 -9.93 -3.72
N ARG A 3 17.03 -11.11 -4.08
CA ARG A 3 15.85 -11.71 -3.46
C ARG A 3 16.04 -11.89 -1.95
N GLU A 4 17.23 -12.28 -1.54
CA GLU A 4 17.53 -12.46 -0.13
C GLU A 4 17.33 -11.17 0.66
N ARG A 5 17.75 -10.05 0.11
CA ARG A 5 17.58 -8.75 0.75
C ARG A 5 16.10 -8.36 0.82
N MET A 6 15.34 -8.68 -0.20
CA MET A 6 13.90 -8.42 -0.21
C MET A 6 13.18 -9.23 0.86
N ASP A 7 13.56 -10.49 1.03
CA ASP A 7 12.97 -11.34 2.06
C ASP A 7 13.27 -10.81 3.45
N ARG A 8 14.46 -10.29 3.67
CA ARG A 8 14.82 -9.69 4.95
C ARG A 8 14.00 -8.43 5.23
N MET A 9 13.76 -7.62 4.22
CA MET A 9 12.94 -6.43 4.37
C MET A 9 11.49 -6.79 4.76
N LYS A 10 10.95 -7.78 4.09
CA LYS A 10 9.60 -8.26 4.38
C LYS A 10 9.51 -8.78 5.80
N THR A 11 10.45 -9.59 6.21
CA THR A 11 10.49 -10.15 7.56
C THR A 11 10.60 -9.05 8.61
N TYR A 12 11.47 -8.08 8.37
CA TYR A 12 11.66 -6.95 9.27
C TYR A 12 10.36 -6.17 9.45
N SER A 13 9.66 -5.87 8.36
CA SER A 13 8.42 -5.10 8.44
C SER A 13 7.36 -5.81 9.27
N ILE A 14 7.20 -7.10 9.08
CA ILE A 14 6.24 -7.89 9.84
C ILE A 14 6.62 -7.92 11.33
N THR A 15 7.88 -8.11 11.63
CA THR A 15 8.38 -8.14 13.00
C THR A 15 8.18 -6.80 13.69
N ASP A 16 8.50 -5.72 12.99
CA ASP A 16 8.36 -4.38 13.51
C ASP A 16 6.91 -4.08 13.88
N THR A 17 5.98 -4.44 13.00
CA THR A 17 4.56 -4.26 13.26
C THR A 17 4.13 -5.04 14.48
N GLY A 18 4.51 -6.29 14.58
CA GLY A 18 4.16 -7.14 15.71
C GLY A 18 4.74 -6.67 17.02
N ALA A 19 5.94 -6.08 16.98
CA ALA A 19 6.62 -5.62 18.19
C ALA A 19 6.15 -4.26 18.66
N LEU A 20 5.80 -3.36 17.76
CA LEU A 20 5.55 -1.96 18.07
C LEU A 20 4.09 -1.56 18.10
N ARG A 21 3.20 -2.34 17.54
CA ARG A 21 1.80 -1.93 17.35
C ARG A 21 0.84 -2.77 18.16
N GLU A 22 0.23 -2.15 19.13
CA GLU A 22 -0.84 -2.75 19.88
C GLU A 22 -2.20 -2.46 19.26
N MET A 23 -2.31 -1.33 18.58
CA MET A 23 -3.59 -0.86 18.02
C MET A 23 -3.92 -1.47 16.68
N ASN A 24 -2.94 -2.01 15.98
CA ASN A 24 -3.14 -2.68 14.69
C ASN A 24 -3.87 -1.86 13.65
N GLN A 25 -3.59 -0.55 13.62
CA GLN A 25 -4.13 0.29 12.56
C GLN A 25 -3.28 0.24 11.31
N ASP A 26 -2.16 -0.47 11.39
CA ASP A 26 -1.28 -0.67 10.25
C ASP A 26 -1.68 -1.92 9.49
N TYR A 27 -1.42 -1.91 8.21
CA TYR A 27 -1.68 -3.06 7.36
C TYR A 27 -0.52 -3.22 6.38
N PHE A 28 -0.11 -4.46 6.18
CA PHE A 28 1.01 -4.79 5.30
C PHE A 28 0.55 -5.73 4.22
N PHE A 29 1.10 -5.56 3.04
CA PHE A 29 1.00 -6.52 1.97
C PHE A 29 2.40 -6.69 1.38
N ALA A 30 2.81 -7.92 1.19
CA ALA A 30 4.12 -8.20 0.59
C ALA A 30 4.02 -9.42 -0.29
N SER A 31 4.49 -9.27 -1.52
CA SER A 31 4.54 -10.38 -2.47
C SER A 31 5.84 -10.31 -3.26
N ASP A 32 6.62 -11.36 -3.16
CA ASP A 32 7.81 -11.55 -4.01
C ASP A 32 7.44 -12.07 -5.38
N ASP A 33 6.19 -12.52 -5.53
CA ASP A 33 5.68 -13.03 -6.80
C ASP A 33 4.93 -11.92 -7.54
N PRO A 34 4.75 -12.07 -8.85
CA PRO A 34 4.08 -11.04 -9.62
C PRO A 34 2.66 -10.74 -9.13
N VAL A 35 2.32 -9.46 -9.13
CA VAL A 35 0.97 -8.97 -8.89
C VAL A 35 0.58 -8.20 -10.16
N GLY A 36 -0.29 -8.80 -10.97
CA GLY A 36 -0.56 -8.25 -12.28
C GLY A 36 0.72 -8.16 -13.11
N ASN A 37 1.00 -7.00 -13.62
CA ASN A 37 2.20 -6.77 -14.44
C ASN A 37 3.42 -6.31 -13.65
N LEU A 38 3.28 -6.15 -12.34
CA LEU A 38 4.45 -5.87 -11.49
C LEU A 38 5.10 -7.19 -11.05
N PRO A 39 6.43 -7.26 -11.04
CA PRO A 39 7.13 -8.49 -10.66
C PRO A 39 7.04 -8.79 -9.17
N ASN A 40 6.74 -7.79 -8.37
CA ASN A 40 6.59 -7.89 -6.93
C ASN A 40 5.85 -6.68 -6.45
N LEU A 41 5.38 -6.70 -5.20
CA LEU A 41 4.67 -5.54 -4.64
C LEU A 41 4.74 -5.58 -3.13
N TYR A 42 5.09 -4.44 -2.54
CA TYR A 42 5.21 -4.29 -1.09
C TYR A 42 4.46 -3.02 -0.69
N ILE A 43 3.55 -3.14 0.26
CA ILE A 43 2.72 -2.02 0.70
C ILE A 43 2.72 -1.96 2.22
N VAL A 44 2.91 -0.75 2.74
CA VAL A 44 2.75 -0.46 4.17
C VAL A 44 1.74 0.66 4.29
N ALA A 45 0.70 0.44 5.06
CA ALA A 45 -0.34 1.43 5.27
C ALA A 45 -0.55 1.65 6.77
N ASP A 46 -0.59 2.90 7.18
CA ASP A 46 -0.81 3.30 8.57
C ASP A 46 -2.13 4.05 8.64
N GLY A 47 -3.14 3.41 9.20
CA GLY A 47 -4.48 3.97 9.27
C GLY A 47 -4.63 4.99 10.39
N MET A 48 -5.52 5.95 10.18
CA MET A 48 -5.86 6.94 11.19
C MET A 48 -7.37 7.12 11.24
N GLY A 49 -7.86 7.39 12.43
CA GLY A 49 -9.28 7.53 12.69
C GLY A 49 -9.61 6.95 14.05
N GLY A 50 -10.84 7.15 14.52
CA GLY A 50 -11.27 6.65 15.80
C GLY A 50 -11.46 5.13 15.76
N HIS A 51 -10.96 4.44 16.77
CA HIS A 51 -11.18 3.01 16.96
C HIS A 51 -10.91 2.18 15.71
N LYS A 52 -11.96 1.60 15.14
CA LYS A 52 -11.84 0.68 14.02
C LYS A 52 -11.71 1.37 12.66
N ALA A 53 -11.91 2.68 12.61
CA ALA A 53 -11.88 3.40 11.34
C ALA A 53 -10.49 3.40 10.71
N GLY A 54 -9.44 3.57 11.52
CA GLY A 54 -8.07 3.53 11.03
C GLY A 54 -7.68 2.15 10.51
N ASP A 55 -8.08 1.10 11.23
CA ASP A 55 -7.83 -0.27 10.80
C ASP A 55 -8.55 -0.56 9.48
N TYR A 56 -9.80 -0.12 9.37
CA TYR A 56 -10.55 -0.27 8.14
C TYR A 56 -9.88 0.48 6.99
N ALA A 57 -9.46 1.72 7.23
CA ALA A 57 -8.88 2.56 6.18
C ALA A 57 -7.60 1.95 5.61
N SER A 58 -6.70 1.49 6.47
CA SER A 58 -5.44 0.91 6.02
C SER A 58 -5.68 -0.39 5.24
N ARG A 59 -6.56 -1.25 5.73
CA ARG A 59 -6.86 -2.52 5.07
C ARG A 59 -7.60 -2.30 3.76
N TYR A 60 -8.63 -1.47 3.77
CA TYR A 60 -9.44 -1.20 2.58
C TYR A 60 -8.58 -0.63 1.46
N THR A 61 -7.80 0.40 1.77
CA THR A 61 -6.96 1.06 0.78
C THR A 61 -5.92 0.11 0.19
N THR A 62 -5.28 -0.69 1.05
CA THR A 62 -4.30 -1.66 0.59
C THR A 62 -4.93 -2.69 -0.33
N GLN A 63 -6.10 -3.22 0.04
CA GLN A 63 -6.80 -4.21 -0.78
C GLN A 63 -7.24 -3.64 -2.11
N ARG A 64 -7.71 -2.39 -2.11
CA ARG A 64 -8.09 -1.72 -3.37
C ARG A 64 -6.88 -1.50 -4.26
N MET A 65 -5.76 -1.15 -3.66
CA MET A 65 -4.54 -0.96 -4.42
C MET A 65 -4.04 -2.26 -5.04
N VAL A 66 -4.02 -3.34 -4.28
CA VAL A 66 -3.63 -4.65 -4.81
C VAL A 66 -4.54 -5.07 -5.96
N ALA A 67 -5.85 -4.88 -5.80
CA ALA A 67 -6.81 -5.21 -6.86
C ALA A 67 -6.57 -4.37 -8.12
N SER A 68 -6.27 -3.09 -7.94
CA SER A 68 -6.01 -2.21 -9.07
C SER A 68 -4.74 -2.60 -9.83
N VAL A 69 -3.67 -2.91 -9.09
CA VAL A 69 -2.42 -3.39 -9.70
C VAL A 69 -2.66 -4.70 -10.44
N SER A 70 -3.40 -5.61 -9.84
CA SER A 70 -3.66 -6.93 -10.44
C SER A 70 -4.39 -6.84 -11.78
N ARG A 71 -5.22 -5.80 -11.95
CA ARG A 71 -6.04 -5.63 -13.15
C ARG A 71 -5.48 -4.61 -14.12
N SER A 72 -4.39 -3.94 -13.76
CA SER A 72 -3.84 -2.90 -14.60
C SER A 72 -3.30 -3.46 -15.91
N PRO A 73 -3.68 -2.88 -17.07
CA PRO A 73 -3.10 -3.26 -18.35
C PRO A 73 -1.77 -2.57 -18.61
N GLY A 74 -1.34 -1.65 -17.73
CA GLY A 74 -0.12 -0.90 -17.90
C GLY A 74 1.12 -1.77 -17.83
N GLU A 75 2.21 -1.30 -18.42
CA GLU A 75 3.48 -2.01 -18.41
C GLU A 75 4.55 -1.27 -17.63
N GLU A 76 4.38 0.04 -17.44
CA GLU A 76 5.34 0.86 -16.72
C GLU A 76 5.04 0.86 -15.23
N PRO A 77 6.03 0.49 -14.37
CA PRO A 77 5.79 0.47 -12.93
C PRO A 77 5.29 1.79 -12.36
N VAL A 78 5.81 2.91 -12.85
CA VAL A 78 5.39 4.25 -12.43
C VAL A 78 3.90 4.43 -12.65
N THR A 79 3.44 4.14 -13.86
CA THR A 79 2.05 4.31 -14.23
C THR A 79 1.15 3.38 -13.43
N ILE A 80 1.55 2.12 -13.29
CA ILE A 80 0.77 1.14 -12.55
C ILE A 80 0.58 1.57 -11.10
N LEU A 81 1.67 1.95 -10.43
CA LEU A 81 1.61 2.36 -9.03
C LEU A 81 0.82 3.65 -8.86
N GLN A 82 1.03 4.62 -9.74
CA GLN A 82 0.36 5.90 -9.62
C GLN A 82 -1.13 5.80 -9.83
N GLU A 83 -1.55 5.04 -10.83
CA GLU A 83 -2.96 4.82 -11.08
C GLU A 83 -3.62 4.03 -9.95
N ALA A 84 -2.93 3.04 -9.43
CA ALA A 84 -3.46 2.22 -8.34
C ALA A 84 -3.64 3.05 -7.07
N ILE A 85 -2.67 3.90 -6.75
CA ILE A 85 -2.73 4.76 -5.57
C ILE A 85 -3.86 5.80 -5.72
N THR A 86 -3.97 6.41 -6.89
CA THR A 86 -5.00 7.41 -7.16
C THR A 86 -6.40 6.80 -7.03
N THR A 87 -6.58 5.61 -7.59
CA THR A 87 -7.86 4.91 -7.53
C THR A 87 -8.19 4.52 -6.08
N ALA A 88 -7.22 3.96 -5.37
CA ALA A 88 -7.46 3.54 -3.99
C ALA A 88 -7.80 4.72 -3.10
N ASN A 89 -7.12 5.84 -3.26
CA ASN A 89 -7.39 7.04 -2.48
C ASN A 89 -8.78 7.60 -2.76
N LYS A 90 -9.16 7.63 -4.02
CA LYS A 90 -10.49 8.09 -4.41
C LYS A 90 -11.58 7.21 -3.80
N LEU A 91 -11.39 5.90 -3.85
CA LEU A 91 -12.36 4.97 -3.29
C LEU A 91 -12.46 5.11 -1.76
N LEU A 92 -11.35 5.37 -1.09
CA LEU A 92 -11.36 5.58 0.35
C LEU A 92 -12.15 6.85 0.71
N ILE A 93 -11.96 7.92 -0.04
CA ILE A 93 -12.68 9.16 0.19
C ILE A 93 -14.18 8.95 0.02
N GLU A 94 -14.57 8.21 -1.02
CA GLU A 94 -15.99 7.90 -1.25
C GLU A 94 -16.57 7.04 -0.13
N GLU A 95 -15.80 6.07 0.36
CA GLU A 95 -16.22 5.22 1.47
C GLU A 95 -16.46 6.06 2.74
N ALA A 96 -15.54 6.96 3.02
CA ALA A 96 -15.65 7.81 4.21
C ALA A 96 -16.86 8.73 4.14
N ALA A 97 -17.22 9.19 2.94
CA ALA A 97 -18.33 10.11 2.75
C ALA A 97 -19.69 9.43 2.90
N GLU A 98 -19.76 8.12 2.65
CA GLU A 98 -21.03 7.39 2.67
C GLU A 98 -21.42 6.85 4.03
N ASP A 99 -20.49 6.80 4.98
CA ASP A 99 -20.74 6.18 6.28
C ASP A 99 -20.22 7.07 7.39
N GLU A 100 -21.12 7.54 8.25
CA GLU A 100 -20.74 8.43 9.35
C GLU A 100 -19.76 7.78 10.32
N THR A 101 -19.83 6.47 10.48
CA THR A 101 -18.91 5.76 11.39
C THR A 101 -17.50 5.75 10.85
N LYS A 102 -17.33 6.02 9.56
CA LYS A 102 -16.03 6.07 8.89
C LYS A 102 -15.58 7.49 8.61
N ARG A 103 -16.35 8.46 9.04
CA ARG A 103 -15.99 9.87 8.82
C ARG A 103 -14.67 10.19 9.50
N GLY A 104 -13.81 10.89 8.78
CA GLY A 104 -12.51 11.27 9.31
C GLY A 104 -11.45 10.17 9.23
N MET A 105 -11.80 8.99 8.73
CA MET A 105 -10.78 7.96 8.55
C MET A 105 -9.85 8.33 7.40
N GLY A 106 -8.63 7.86 7.50
CA GLY A 106 -7.64 8.06 6.46
C GLY A 106 -6.52 7.07 6.63
N THR A 107 -5.59 7.08 5.70
CA THR A 107 -4.40 6.25 5.81
C THR A 107 -3.25 6.91 5.07
N THR A 108 -2.06 6.76 5.61
CA THR A 108 -0.86 6.91 4.80
C THR A 108 -0.62 5.57 4.14
N LEU A 109 0.04 5.58 3.02
CA LEU A 109 0.36 4.33 2.32
C LEU A 109 1.62 4.54 1.51
N VAL A 110 2.52 3.59 1.62
CA VAL A 110 3.73 3.52 0.81
C VAL A 110 3.70 2.21 0.07
N ALA A 111 3.86 2.26 -1.24
CA ALA A 111 3.90 1.07 -2.08
C ALA A 111 5.17 1.07 -2.88
N ALA A 112 5.74 -0.11 -3.06
CA ALA A 112 7.02 -0.25 -3.75
C ALA A 112 7.05 -1.49 -4.61
N THR A 113 7.78 -1.39 -5.72
CA THR A 113 8.12 -2.54 -6.54
C THR A 113 9.57 -2.40 -6.98
N ILE A 114 10.22 -3.53 -7.19
CA ILE A 114 11.62 -3.56 -7.62
C ILE A 114 11.66 -4.23 -8.99
N LEU A 115 12.21 -3.53 -9.97
CA LEU A 115 12.32 -4.01 -11.33
C LEU A 115 13.64 -3.55 -11.91
N ASP A 116 14.41 -4.51 -12.46
CA ASP A 116 15.70 -4.25 -13.09
C ASP A 116 16.65 -3.47 -12.20
N GLY A 117 16.69 -3.83 -10.92
CA GLY A 117 17.59 -3.21 -9.96
C GLY A 117 17.18 -1.83 -9.49
N LYS A 118 16.00 -1.36 -9.88
CA LYS A 118 15.47 -0.07 -9.45
C LYS A 118 14.30 -0.23 -8.52
N LEU A 119 14.24 0.61 -7.51
CA LEU A 119 13.13 0.65 -6.57
C LEU A 119 12.21 1.79 -6.95
N TYR A 120 10.96 1.45 -7.22
CA TYR A 120 9.90 2.42 -7.52
C TYR A 120 9.01 2.54 -6.29
N VAL A 121 8.85 3.75 -5.79
CA VAL A 121 8.09 4.00 -4.55
C VAL A 121 7.04 5.06 -4.81
N ALA A 122 5.81 4.77 -4.41
CA ALA A 122 4.71 5.72 -4.47
C ALA A 122 4.06 5.82 -3.10
N ASN A 123 3.52 6.99 -2.77
CA ASN A 123 2.85 7.14 -1.48
C ASN A 123 1.60 8.00 -1.58
N ILE A 124 0.67 7.75 -0.68
CA ILE A 124 -0.48 8.61 -0.43
C ILE A 124 -0.08 9.61 0.64
N GLY A 125 -0.52 10.84 0.45
CA GLY A 125 -0.20 11.94 1.34
C GLY A 125 0.43 13.07 0.56
N ASP A 126 1.57 12.81 -0.05
CA ASP A 126 2.25 13.78 -0.89
C ASP A 126 1.99 13.57 -2.38
N SER A 127 1.36 12.48 -2.75
CA SER A 127 1.08 12.12 -4.14
C SER A 127 2.34 12.13 -5.00
N ARG A 128 3.44 11.71 -4.43
CA ARG A 128 4.73 11.69 -5.11
C ARG A 128 5.16 10.28 -5.45
N LEU A 129 5.85 10.19 -6.55
CA LEU A 129 6.46 8.94 -6.98
C LEU A 129 7.97 9.12 -7.04
N TYR A 130 8.67 8.17 -6.44
CA TYR A 130 10.13 8.20 -6.41
C TYR A 130 10.68 7.00 -7.14
N VAL A 131 11.79 7.21 -7.84
CA VAL A 131 12.56 6.13 -8.45
C VAL A 131 13.96 6.19 -7.86
N ILE A 132 14.36 5.10 -7.29
CA ILE A 132 15.66 5.03 -6.64
C ILE A 132 16.53 3.98 -7.32
#